data_e7f1eeac5cfd5d88967153dd7559f744
#
_entry.id   e7f1eeac5cfd5d88967153dd7559f744
#
_cell.length_a   1.000
_cell.length_b   1.000
_cell.length_c   1.000
_cell.angle_alpha   90.00
_cell.angle_beta   90.00
_cell.angle_gamma   90.00
#
_symmetry.space_group_name_H-M   'P 1'
#
loop_
_entity.id
_entity.type
_entity.pdbx_description
1 polymer ?
#
loop_
_entity_poly.entity_id
_entity_poly.type
_entity_poly.pdbx_seq_one_letter_code
_entity_poly.pdbx_strand_id
1 'polypeptide(L)'
;GMPISVRCTVKLFSREMRWNISIENGTRFAVKEIEYPFLLFKPYLGSNAQSERILVPKMDGILLGNPEMYPWADGQGMISERYWYPGEGKQKPNNLAVQMTAYYDDQEGVMIYAADTCGYPKKMGPVYCKPEFIDLSPVHLRPETAGMNFDLEYMVITRFFNGDWKSAAEIYKEFARTAPWCGK
;
A
#
# COMPACT_ATOMS: atom_id res chain seq x y z
N GLY A 1 -1.84 -17.15 -28.09
CA GLY A 1 -1.59 -16.38 -26.86
C GLY A 1 -2.52 -16.85 -25.76
N MET A 2 -2.11 -16.72 -24.52
CA MET A 2 -3.03 -17.00 -23.40
C MET A 2 -4.08 -15.88 -23.35
N PRO A 3 -5.37 -16.21 -23.21
CA PRO A 3 -6.43 -15.21 -23.25
C PRO A 3 -6.58 -14.54 -21.87
N ILE A 4 -5.69 -13.62 -21.56
CA ILE A 4 -5.80 -12.74 -20.39
C ILE A 4 -6.02 -11.32 -20.88
N SER A 5 -7.06 -10.67 -20.39
CA SER A 5 -7.34 -9.26 -20.61
C SER A 5 -7.23 -8.51 -19.28
N VAL A 6 -6.48 -7.42 -19.25
CA VAL A 6 -6.28 -6.59 -18.08
C VAL A 6 -6.79 -5.18 -18.36
N ARG A 7 -7.65 -4.67 -17.50
CA ARG A 7 -8.15 -3.30 -17.54
C ARG A 7 -7.70 -2.53 -16.31
N CYS A 8 -6.86 -1.52 -16.50
CA CYS A 8 -6.44 -0.59 -15.47
C CYS A 8 -7.23 0.71 -15.61
N THR A 9 -7.77 1.19 -14.52
CA THR A 9 -8.50 2.47 -14.46
C THR A 9 -7.79 3.41 -13.51
N VAL A 10 -7.51 4.63 -13.97
CA VAL A 10 -6.90 5.69 -13.17
C VAL A 10 -7.77 6.93 -13.26
N LYS A 11 -8.18 7.47 -12.13
CA LYS A 11 -8.88 8.76 -12.02
C LYS A 11 -7.97 9.75 -11.33
N LEU A 12 -7.72 10.89 -11.98
CA LEU A 12 -6.82 11.94 -11.50
C LEU A 12 -7.63 13.10 -10.91
N PHE A 13 -7.19 13.57 -9.76
CA PHE A 13 -7.68 14.77 -9.07
C PHE A 13 -6.48 15.66 -8.72
N SER A 14 -6.71 16.83 -8.20
CA SER A 14 -5.62 17.81 -7.94
C SER A 14 -4.50 17.29 -7.02
N ARG A 15 -4.83 16.48 -6.03
CA ARG A 15 -3.86 15.90 -5.08
C ARG A 15 -4.07 14.41 -4.84
N GLU A 16 -4.85 13.76 -5.67
CA GLU A 16 -5.26 12.38 -5.47
C GLU A 16 -5.33 11.61 -6.78
N MET A 17 -4.90 10.37 -6.76
CA MET A 17 -5.10 9.39 -7.83
C MET A 17 -5.86 8.20 -7.26
N ARG A 18 -6.89 7.75 -7.98
CA ARG A 18 -7.66 6.57 -7.64
C ARG A 18 -7.43 5.49 -8.68
N TRP A 19 -7.05 4.32 -8.22
CA TRP A 19 -6.64 3.19 -9.02
C TRP A 19 -7.58 2.03 -8.86
N ASN A 20 -7.89 1.36 -9.96
CA ASN A 20 -8.65 0.11 -9.98
C ASN A 20 -8.16 -0.80 -11.10
N ILE A 21 -8.25 -2.10 -10.91
CA ILE A 21 -7.84 -3.11 -11.90
C ILE A 21 -8.87 -4.25 -11.95
N SER A 22 -9.12 -4.73 -13.17
CA SER A 22 -9.86 -5.95 -13.42
C SER A 22 -9.10 -6.84 -14.40
N ILE A 23 -9.20 -8.17 -14.23
CA ILE A 23 -8.57 -9.17 -15.07
C ILE A 23 -9.60 -10.22 -15.47
N GLU A 24 -9.81 -10.35 -16.76
CA GLU A 24 -10.52 -11.46 -17.35
C GLU A 24 -9.50 -12.59 -17.61
N ASN A 25 -9.68 -13.71 -16.89
CA ASN A 25 -8.75 -14.83 -16.93
C ASN A 25 -9.33 -16.01 -17.71
N GLY A 26 -9.11 -16.05 -19.02
CA GLY A 26 -9.48 -17.18 -19.87
C GLY A 26 -8.49 -18.36 -19.82
N THR A 27 -7.57 -18.42 -18.86
CA THR A 27 -6.59 -19.48 -18.71
C THR A 27 -7.05 -20.54 -17.70
N ARG A 28 -6.36 -21.67 -17.66
CA ARG A 28 -6.53 -22.71 -16.64
C ARG A 28 -5.74 -22.42 -15.33
N PHE A 29 -5.05 -21.31 -15.24
CA PHE A 29 -4.25 -20.95 -14.07
C PHE A 29 -5.02 -20.01 -13.13
N ALA A 30 -4.69 -20.05 -11.86
CA ALA A 30 -5.23 -19.10 -10.90
C ALA A 30 -4.40 -17.80 -10.92
N VAL A 31 -5.07 -16.65 -10.80
CA VAL A 31 -4.44 -15.37 -10.47
C VAL A 31 -4.40 -15.27 -8.95
N LYS A 32 -3.22 -15.44 -8.37
CA LYS A 32 -3.01 -15.54 -6.92
C LYS A 32 -2.75 -14.18 -6.26
N GLU A 33 -1.87 -13.42 -6.87
CA GLU A 33 -1.43 -12.11 -6.36
C GLU A 33 -1.39 -11.10 -7.49
N ILE A 34 -1.76 -9.86 -7.21
CA ILE A 34 -1.66 -8.74 -8.13
C ILE A 34 -1.04 -7.57 -7.38
N GLU A 35 0.10 -7.11 -7.85
CA GLU A 35 0.74 -5.89 -7.40
C GLU A 35 0.27 -4.73 -8.25
N TYR A 36 -0.58 -3.86 -7.69
CA TYR A 36 -1.17 -2.73 -8.42
C TYR A 36 -1.79 -1.71 -7.45
N PRO A 37 -1.65 -0.39 -7.71
CA PRO A 37 -0.73 0.20 -8.70
C PRO A 37 0.73 -0.08 -8.34
N PHE A 38 1.60 -0.10 -9.35
CA PHE A 38 3.04 -0.22 -9.12
C PHE A 38 3.63 1.18 -8.92
N LEU A 39 4.07 1.47 -7.69
CA LEU A 39 4.41 2.82 -7.25
C LEU A 39 5.80 2.87 -6.62
N LEU A 40 6.73 3.39 -7.40
CA LEU A 40 8.11 3.59 -6.98
C LEU A 40 8.38 5.08 -6.76
N PHE A 41 8.94 5.40 -5.62
CA PHE A 41 9.37 6.75 -5.27
C PHE A 41 10.88 6.78 -5.10
N LYS A 42 11.52 7.81 -5.64
CA LYS A 42 12.91 8.08 -5.28
C LYS A 42 12.95 8.55 -3.82
N PRO A 43 13.96 8.12 -3.04
CA PRO A 43 14.29 8.79 -1.80
C PRO A 43 14.54 10.29 -2.09
N TYR A 44 14.35 11.13 -1.08
CA TYR A 44 14.46 12.59 -1.18
C TYR A 44 13.24 13.24 -1.85
N LEU A 45 12.11 13.27 -1.13
CA LEU A 45 10.96 14.10 -1.49
C LEU A 45 11.34 15.58 -1.45
N GLY A 46 12.20 15.95 -0.50
CA GLY A 46 12.73 17.29 -0.33
C GLY A 46 14.25 17.37 -0.49
N SER A 47 14.83 18.39 0.11
CA SER A 47 16.27 18.66 0.04
C SER A 47 17.10 17.98 1.12
N ASN A 48 16.47 17.33 2.12
CA ASN A 48 17.14 16.77 3.29
C ASN A 48 16.66 15.36 3.61
N ALA A 49 17.48 14.37 3.28
CA ALA A 49 17.21 12.97 3.59
C ALA A 49 16.97 12.69 5.08
N GLN A 50 17.53 13.48 5.97
CA GLN A 50 17.37 13.27 7.42
C GLN A 50 15.95 13.60 7.93
N SER A 51 15.20 14.41 7.19
CA SER A 51 13.82 14.74 7.52
C SER A 51 12.81 13.69 7.03
N GLU A 52 13.22 12.80 6.15
CA GLU A 52 12.34 11.80 5.56
C GLU A 52 11.88 10.74 6.56
N ARG A 53 10.64 10.37 6.45
CA ARG A 53 9.97 9.40 7.31
C ARG A 53 9.05 8.49 6.51
N ILE A 54 8.97 7.24 6.94
CA ILE A 54 7.97 6.28 6.45
C ILE A 54 7.09 5.87 7.62
N LEU A 55 5.80 6.07 7.47
CA LEU A 55 4.78 5.59 8.41
C LEU A 55 4.32 4.20 7.98
N VAL A 56 4.53 3.23 8.85
CA VAL A 56 4.00 1.87 8.71
C VAL A 56 3.11 1.59 9.91
N PRO A 57 1.79 1.50 9.76
CA PRO A 57 0.88 1.24 10.87
C PRO A 57 0.85 -0.24 11.24
N LYS A 58 2.02 -0.80 11.56
CA LYS A 58 2.23 -2.17 12.05
C LYS A 58 2.15 -2.15 13.58
N MET A 59 1.35 -3.04 14.16
CA MET A 59 1.12 -3.06 15.61
C MET A 59 0.66 -1.68 16.13
N ASP A 60 1.46 -1.07 17.00
CA ASP A 60 1.20 0.26 17.60
C ASP A 60 1.61 1.43 16.66
N GLY A 61 2.10 1.10 15.47
CA GLY A 61 2.63 2.06 14.50
C GLY A 61 4.15 2.19 14.57
N ILE A 62 4.78 2.17 13.40
CA ILE A 62 6.22 2.35 13.25
C ILE A 62 6.47 3.59 12.42
N LEU A 63 7.33 4.46 12.91
CA LEU A 63 7.85 5.60 12.17
C LEU A 63 9.33 5.38 11.89
N LEU A 64 9.66 5.12 10.63
CA LEU A 64 11.03 4.93 10.18
C LEU A 64 11.58 6.28 9.73
N GLY A 65 12.67 6.73 10.35
CA GLY A 65 13.39 7.94 9.95
C GLY A 65 14.53 7.61 9.01
N ASN A 66 14.83 8.51 8.10
CA ASN A 66 15.90 8.38 7.12
C ASN A 66 15.97 6.99 6.46
N PRO A 67 15.14 6.71 5.46
CA PRO A 67 15.06 5.40 4.82
C PRO A 67 16.40 4.84 4.32
N GLU A 68 17.35 5.70 3.98
CA GLU A 68 18.68 5.28 3.53
C GLU A 68 19.55 4.64 4.62
N MET A 69 19.28 4.94 5.89
CA MET A 69 20.06 4.38 6.99
C MET A 69 19.69 2.93 7.32
N TYR A 70 18.64 2.39 6.75
CA TYR A 70 18.28 0.99 6.94
C TYR A 70 19.06 0.14 5.95
N PRO A 71 20.15 -0.51 6.40
CA PRO A 71 20.97 -1.28 5.48
C PRO A 71 20.16 -2.43 4.86
N TRP A 72 20.35 -2.58 3.62
CA TRP A 72 19.90 -3.62 2.69
C TRP A 72 20.42 -5.00 3.06
N ALA A 73 20.57 -5.33 4.31
CA ALA A 73 21.07 -6.61 4.74
C ALA A 73 20.03 -7.71 4.44
N ASP A 74 20.23 -8.38 3.32
CA ASP A 74 19.89 -9.80 3.13
C ASP A 74 18.54 -10.28 3.70
N GLY A 75 17.45 -9.56 3.39
CA GLY A 75 16.09 -10.00 3.76
C GLY A 75 15.70 -9.79 5.22
N GLN A 76 16.48 -9.09 6.02
CA GLN A 76 16.19 -8.86 7.45
C GLN A 76 15.93 -7.40 7.84
N GLY A 77 15.90 -6.47 6.89
CA GLY A 77 15.59 -5.06 7.17
C GLY A 77 14.11 -4.83 7.45
N MET A 78 13.79 -3.85 8.30
CA MET A 78 12.40 -3.45 8.61
C MET A 78 11.61 -2.92 7.39
N ILE A 79 12.26 -2.72 6.26
CA ILE A 79 11.68 -2.23 5.00
C ILE A 79 11.80 -3.29 3.88
N SER A 80 11.97 -4.55 4.21
CA SER A 80 12.12 -5.63 3.23
C SER A 80 10.84 -6.39 2.93
N GLU A 81 9.77 -6.13 3.67
CA GLU A 81 8.53 -6.91 3.56
C GLU A 81 7.29 -6.04 3.62
N ARG A 82 6.32 -6.40 2.80
CA ARG A 82 4.94 -5.92 2.95
C ARG A 82 4.21 -6.67 4.04
N TYR A 83 3.38 -5.97 4.78
CA TYR A 83 2.64 -6.51 5.91
C TYR A 83 1.21 -6.84 5.53
N TRP A 84 0.67 -7.90 6.12
CA TRP A 84 -0.68 -8.37 5.86
C TRP A 84 -1.76 -7.46 6.44
N TYR A 85 -2.88 -7.33 5.70
CA TYR A 85 -4.12 -6.75 6.18
C TYR A 85 -5.33 -7.48 5.54
N PRO A 86 -6.39 -7.83 6.27
CA PRO A 86 -6.37 -8.08 7.71
C PRO A 86 -5.40 -9.22 8.01
N GLY A 87 -4.98 -9.35 9.26
CA GLY A 87 -4.03 -10.39 9.63
C GLY A 87 -4.55 -11.78 9.34
N GLU A 88 -3.70 -12.66 8.82
CA GLU A 88 -3.98 -14.09 8.74
C GLU A 88 -3.95 -14.71 10.14
N GLY A 89 -5.16 -14.99 10.69
CA GLY A 89 -5.32 -15.84 11.86
C GLY A 89 -4.71 -15.28 13.16
N LYS A 90 -4.89 -16.04 14.22
CA LYS A 90 -4.48 -15.68 15.56
C LYS A 90 -2.99 -15.30 15.66
N GLN A 91 -2.72 -14.04 15.98
CA GLN A 91 -1.46 -13.59 16.59
C GLN A 91 -0.19 -13.66 15.73
N LYS A 92 -0.17 -13.13 14.52
CA LYS A 92 1.11 -12.76 13.92
C LYS A 92 1.41 -11.29 14.22
N PRO A 93 2.55 -10.97 14.86
CA PRO A 93 2.91 -9.59 15.22
C PRO A 93 3.26 -8.71 14.02
N ASN A 94 2.97 -9.17 12.81
CA ASN A 94 3.37 -8.55 11.55
C ASN A 94 2.19 -8.00 10.73
N ASN A 95 1.04 -7.74 11.36
CA ASN A 95 -0.12 -7.25 10.66
C ASN A 95 -0.23 -5.72 10.75
N LEU A 96 -0.80 -5.12 9.68
CA LEU A 96 -1.16 -3.71 9.72
C LEU A 96 -2.42 -3.50 10.55
N ALA A 97 -2.41 -2.47 11.37
CA ALA A 97 -3.59 -2.03 12.12
C ALA A 97 -4.60 -1.31 11.21
N VAL A 98 -4.12 -0.63 10.17
CA VAL A 98 -4.91 0.08 9.17
C VAL A 98 -4.31 -0.10 7.78
N GLN A 99 -5.13 0.04 6.75
CA GLN A 99 -4.76 -0.27 5.35
C GLN A 99 -4.13 0.94 4.65
N MET A 100 -3.06 1.48 5.23
CA MET A 100 -2.35 2.62 4.67
C MET A 100 -0.84 2.53 4.91
N THR A 101 -0.10 3.31 4.19
CA THR A 101 1.30 3.65 4.44
C THR A 101 1.56 5.06 3.93
N ALA A 102 2.54 5.76 4.49
CA ALA A 102 2.89 7.09 4.02
C ALA A 102 4.41 7.28 4.03
N TYR A 103 4.88 8.03 3.04
CA TYR A 103 6.25 8.49 2.90
C TYR A 103 6.24 10.01 2.82
N TYR A 104 6.98 10.70 3.67
CA TYR A 104 6.92 12.15 3.80
C TYR A 104 8.21 12.73 4.37
N ASP A 105 8.39 14.04 4.19
CA ASP A 105 9.41 14.88 4.83
C ASP A 105 8.75 15.95 5.72
N ASP A 106 9.49 17.01 6.04
CA ASP A 106 9.00 18.10 6.88
C ASP A 106 7.93 18.98 6.20
N GLN A 107 7.73 18.88 4.89
CA GLN A 107 6.87 19.76 4.11
C GLN A 107 5.76 19.04 3.40
N GLU A 108 6.08 17.94 2.73
CA GLU A 108 5.14 17.23 1.87
C GLU A 108 5.30 15.71 1.98
N GLY A 109 4.28 15.02 1.53
CA GLY A 109 4.30 13.57 1.55
C GLY A 109 3.32 12.96 0.58
N VAL A 110 3.48 11.67 0.40
CA VAL A 110 2.57 10.79 -0.32
C VAL A 110 2.10 9.68 0.60
N MET A 111 0.81 9.43 0.59
CA MET A 111 0.23 8.27 1.26
C MET A 111 -0.50 7.39 0.25
N ILE A 112 -0.52 6.11 0.56
CA ILE A 112 -1.27 5.11 -0.19
C ILE A 112 -2.17 4.38 0.80
N TYR A 113 -3.43 4.25 0.44
CA TYR A 113 -4.36 3.45 1.22
C TYR A 113 -5.36 2.70 0.33
N ALA A 114 -5.83 1.59 0.83
CA ALA A 114 -6.94 0.85 0.24
C ALA A 114 -8.26 1.38 0.81
N ALA A 115 -9.13 1.90 -0.05
CA ALA A 115 -10.48 2.32 0.35
C ALA A 115 -11.42 1.11 0.41
N ASP A 116 -10.98 0.07 1.10
CA ASP A 116 -11.66 -1.22 1.22
C ASP A 116 -12.47 -1.27 2.51
N THR A 117 -13.79 -1.33 2.38
CA THR A 117 -14.73 -1.40 3.50
C THR A 117 -15.10 -2.84 3.88
N CYS A 118 -14.64 -3.84 3.14
CA CYS A 118 -14.93 -5.25 3.37
C CYS A 118 -13.78 -6.03 4.02
N GLY A 119 -12.56 -5.45 4.01
CA GLY A 119 -11.41 -6.11 4.63
C GLY A 119 -10.82 -7.23 3.78
N TYR A 120 -10.78 -7.08 2.46
CA TYR A 120 -10.16 -8.06 1.57
C TYR A 120 -8.66 -8.24 1.88
N PRO A 121 -8.15 -9.48 1.78
CA PRO A 121 -6.74 -9.76 2.03
C PRO A 121 -5.81 -9.00 1.09
N LYS A 122 -4.82 -8.35 1.65
CA LYS A 122 -3.78 -7.62 0.92
C LYS A 122 -2.49 -7.53 1.73
N LYS A 123 -1.41 -7.19 1.06
CA LYS A 123 -0.15 -6.81 1.70
C LYS A 123 0.16 -5.36 1.35
N MET A 124 0.58 -4.58 2.31
CA MET A 124 0.97 -3.18 2.14
C MET A 124 2.21 -2.88 3.00
N GLY A 125 2.86 -1.81 2.69
CA GLY A 125 4.05 -1.36 3.41
C GLY A 125 5.20 -1.08 2.44
N PRO A 126 6.21 -0.41 2.91
CA PRO A 126 7.36 -0.05 2.09
C PRO A 126 8.24 -1.25 1.83
N VAL A 127 8.69 -1.36 0.59
CA VAL A 127 9.80 -2.23 0.23
C VAL A 127 10.85 -1.34 -0.43
N TYR A 128 12.03 -1.41 0.07
CA TYR A 128 13.09 -0.67 -0.57
C TYR A 128 13.67 -1.52 -1.72
N CYS A 129 13.71 -0.99 -2.90
CA CYS A 129 14.21 -1.62 -4.11
C CYS A 129 15.55 -1.00 -4.52
N LYS A 130 16.59 -1.83 -4.65
CA LYS A 130 17.86 -1.36 -5.22
C LYS A 130 17.67 -0.92 -6.67
N PRO A 131 18.37 0.10 -7.15
CA PRO A 131 19.42 0.82 -6.41
C PRO A 131 18.93 1.97 -5.55
N GLU A 132 17.73 2.53 -5.72
CA GLU A 132 17.38 3.82 -5.08
C GLU A 132 15.87 4.11 -5.07
N PHE A 133 15.00 3.11 -4.84
CA PHE A 133 13.56 3.34 -4.84
C PHE A 133 12.90 2.79 -3.59
N ILE A 134 11.89 3.50 -3.12
CA ILE A 134 10.94 3.06 -2.13
C ILE A 134 9.68 2.62 -2.88
N ASP A 135 9.37 1.34 -2.80
CA ASP A 135 8.18 0.75 -3.38
C ASP A 135 7.07 0.76 -2.32
N LEU A 136 5.97 1.43 -2.62
CA LEU A 136 4.77 1.49 -1.78
C LEU A 136 3.59 0.73 -2.41
N SER A 137 3.83 -0.08 -3.43
CA SER A 137 2.80 -0.81 -4.16
C SER A 137 2.05 -1.78 -3.26
N PRO A 138 0.72 -1.75 -3.22
CA PRO A 138 -0.05 -2.79 -2.54
C PRO A 138 -0.11 -4.08 -3.36
N VAL A 139 -0.14 -5.21 -2.66
CA VAL A 139 -0.37 -6.53 -3.26
C VAL A 139 -1.75 -7.02 -2.84
N HIS A 140 -2.61 -7.25 -3.82
CA HIS A 140 -3.95 -7.78 -3.63
C HIS A 140 -3.93 -9.30 -3.75
N LEU A 141 -4.62 -9.96 -2.84
CA LEU A 141 -4.63 -11.41 -2.74
C LEU A 141 -6.02 -11.96 -3.07
N ARG A 142 -6.06 -13.10 -3.72
CA ARG A 142 -7.31 -13.81 -4.02
C ARG A 142 -7.17 -15.30 -3.73
N PRO A 143 -8.29 -16.00 -3.52
CA PRO A 143 -8.30 -17.46 -3.46
C PRO A 143 -7.69 -18.06 -4.74
N GLU A 144 -6.94 -19.13 -4.58
CA GLU A 144 -6.29 -19.85 -5.67
C GLU A 144 -7.31 -20.67 -6.46
N THR A 145 -8.17 -20.01 -7.24
CA THR A 145 -9.17 -20.68 -8.08
C THR A 145 -8.77 -20.53 -9.55
N ALA A 146 -8.55 -21.64 -10.21
CA ALA A 146 -8.17 -21.68 -11.61
C ALA A 146 -9.27 -21.08 -12.50
N GLY A 147 -8.87 -20.26 -13.48
CA GLY A 147 -9.77 -19.61 -14.43
C GLY A 147 -10.67 -18.52 -13.85
N MET A 148 -10.52 -18.18 -12.58
CA MET A 148 -11.33 -17.14 -11.95
C MET A 148 -10.85 -15.76 -12.39
N ASN A 149 -11.79 -14.89 -12.76
CA ASN A 149 -11.54 -13.48 -13.00
C ASN A 149 -11.17 -12.77 -11.69
N PHE A 150 -10.44 -11.68 -11.82
CA PHE A 150 -10.13 -10.81 -10.70
C PHE A 150 -10.73 -9.43 -10.95
N ASP A 151 -11.53 -8.97 -10.00
CA ASP A 151 -12.00 -7.60 -9.94
C ASP A 151 -11.60 -6.99 -8.60
N LEU A 152 -10.92 -5.86 -8.62
CA LEU A 152 -10.61 -5.13 -7.41
C LEU A 152 -11.87 -4.35 -6.97
N GLU A 153 -12.51 -4.81 -5.91
CA GLU A 153 -13.82 -4.32 -5.46
C GLU A 153 -13.74 -2.99 -4.68
N TYR A 154 -12.54 -2.41 -4.58
CA TYR A 154 -12.28 -1.13 -3.93
C TYR A 154 -11.26 -0.34 -4.73
N MET A 155 -11.10 0.94 -4.40
CA MET A 155 -10.08 1.79 -4.97
C MET A 155 -8.82 1.75 -4.11
N VAL A 156 -7.66 1.69 -4.74
CA VAL A 156 -6.41 2.12 -4.12
C VAL A 156 -6.29 3.62 -4.34
N ILE A 157 -5.95 4.36 -3.31
CA ILE A 157 -5.85 5.81 -3.37
C ILE A 157 -4.42 6.22 -3.03
N THR A 158 -3.81 6.98 -3.95
CA THR A 158 -2.56 7.69 -3.71
C THR A 158 -2.90 9.15 -3.51
N ARG A 159 -2.52 9.72 -2.38
CA ARG A 159 -2.82 11.13 -2.05
C ARG A 159 -1.56 11.86 -1.61
N PHE A 160 -1.33 13.03 -2.21
CA PHE A 160 -0.29 13.95 -1.80
C PHE A 160 -0.82 14.87 -0.70
N PHE A 161 -0.01 15.13 0.32
CA PHE A 161 -0.40 15.94 1.45
C PHE A 161 0.76 16.82 1.93
N ASN A 162 0.44 17.85 2.71
CA ASN A 162 1.42 18.65 3.41
C ASN A 162 1.40 18.30 4.90
N GLY A 163 2.57 18.35 5.55
CA GLY A 163 2.72 18.06 6.97
C GLY A 163 3.25 16.66 7.25
N ASP A 164 2.96 16.17 8.43
CA ASP A 164 3.51 14.94 9.00
C ASP A 164 2.54 13.75 8.96
N TRP A 165 2.89 12.68 9.68
CA TRP A 165 2.08 11.48 9.82
C TRP A 165 0.65 11.75 10.35
N LYS A 166 0.46 12.82 11.14
CA LYS A 166 -0.87 13.20 11.65
C LYS A 166 -1.78 13.63 10.52
N SER A 167 -1.23 14.39 9.56
CA SER A 167 -1.96 14.79 8.35
C SER A 167 -2.40 13.57 7.54
N ALA A 168 -1.51 12.60 7.35
CA ALA A 168 -1.84 11.34 6.69
C ALA A 168 -2.92 10.56 7.47
N ALA A 169 -2.82 10.51 8.79
CA ALA A 169 -3.79 9.84 9.64
C ALA A 169 -5.18 10.50 9.59
N GLU A 170 -5.27 11.84 9.57
CA GLU A 170 -6.55 12.53 9.43
C GLU A 170 -7.20 12.28 8.05
N ILE A 171 -6.42 12.22 6.99
CA ILE A 171 -6.92 11.85 5.67
C ILE A 171 -7.49 10.42 5.68
N TYR A 172 -6.78 9.46 6.27
CA TYR A 172 -7.27 8.08 6.36
C TYR A 172 -8.52 7.98 7.25
N LYS A 173 -8.60 8.76 8.30
CA LYS A 173 -9.76 8.83 9.20
C LYS A 173 -11.03 9.30 8.50
N GLU A 174 -10.92 10.20 7.51
CA GLU A 174 -12.06 10.60 6.67
C GLU A 174 -12.67 9.38 5.96
N PHE A 175 -11.81 8.53 5.39
CA PHE A 175 -12.26 7.27 4.78
C PHE A 175 -12.78 6.29 5.86
N ALA A 176 -12.04 6.06 6.94
CA ALA A 176 -12.38 5.09 7.97
C ALA A 176 -13.77 5.33 8.58
N ARG A 177 -14.19 6.60 8.73
CA ARG A 177 -15.53 6.97 9.21
C ARG A 177 -16.66 6.50 8.30
N THR A 178 -16.39 6.22 7.04
CA THR A 178 -17.38 5.67 6.09
C THR A 178 -17.48 4.16 6.15
N ALA A 179 -16.53 3.52 6.80
CA ALA A 179 -16.44 2.06 6.86
C ALA A 179 -17.34 1.46 7.96
N PRO A 180 -17.94 0.28 7.74
CA PRO A 180 -18.88 -0.34 8.67
C PRO A 180 -18.26 -0.67 10.04
N TRP A 181 -16.95 -0.87 10.12
CA TRP A 181 -16.24 -1.17 11.36
C TRP A 181 -15.93 0.05 12.22
N CYS A 182 -16.04 1.25 11.68
CA CYS A 182 -15.93 2.47 12.46
C CYS A 182 -17.27 2.67 13.16
N GLY A 183 -17.42 2.06 14.33
CA GLY A 183 -18.66 2.05 15.11
C GLY A 183 -19.25 3.44 15.31
N LYS A 184 -20.57 3.48 15.23
CA LYS A 184 -21.39 4.66 15.57
C LYS A 184 -21.32 4.94 17.07
#